data_759335acb8e6100a2167ac8629a62677
#
_entry.id   759335acb8e6100a2167ac8629a62677
#
_cell.length_a   1.000
_cell.length_b   1.000
_cell.length_c   1.000
_cell.angle_alpha   90.00
_cell.angle_beta   90.00
_cell.angle_gamma   90.00
#
_symmetry.space_group_name_H-M   'P 1'
#
loop_
_entity.id
_entity.type
_entity.pdbx_description
1 polymer ?
#
loop_
_entity_poly.entity_id
_entity_poly.type
_entity_poly.pdbx_seq_one_letter_code
_entity_poly.pdbx_strand_id
1 'polypeptide(L)'
;MKNYFVNFTKGLAMGAANVIPGVSGGTIALITGIFQRIIDSIKSFNISAFRLLFTGKFKEFAKYTDLFFIISVFFGAIVSIFSLAKILSFLFSNYPIHVWAYFFGLILASVYYVGKTINKWSFSTIGFFILGTAIAMAISFLNPAKENDSAIYLFICGIIAACSMILPGLSGSFILILLGNYRLVMIDSVTNFDMLVLLPVVFGAGFGLLAFSYLLSWIYKKFRNQTISLLTGFILGSLSILWPWKNVISTYIDKHGIAKPLIQQNILPNNYFDITNNDPHIIAAVILLIVGFLTIVVIEKFAQTQEDTQN
;
A
#
# COMPACT_ATOMS: atom_id res chain seq x y z
N MET A 1 -12.32 -21.35 14.04
CA MET A 1 -12.46 -19.99 14.62
C MET A 1 -11.12 -19.25 14.76
N LYS A 2 -10.03 -19.89 15.21
CA LYS A 2 -8.70 -19.25 15.37
C LYS A 2 -8.19 -18.50 14.12
N ASN A 3 -8.44 -19.01 12.93
CA ASN A 3 -7.93 -18.39 11.69
C ASN A 3 -8.60 -17.07 11.31
N TYR A 4 -9.88 -16.85 11.63
CA TYR A 4 -10.57 -15.59 11.26
C TYR A 4 -10.11 -14.40 12.10
N PHE A 5 -9.89 -14.62 13.40
CA PHE A 5 -9.35 -13.58 14.29
C PHE A 5 -7.94 -13.16 13.86
N VAL A 6 -7.07 -14.14 13.54
CA VAL A 6 -5.72 -13.86 13.01
C VAL A 6 -5.79 -13.09 11.68
N ASN A 7 -6.71 -13.47 10.79
CA ASN A 7 -6.89 -12.74 9.53
C ASN A 7 -7.42 -11.32 9.76
N PHE A 8 -8.31 -11.13 10.71
CA PHE A 8 -8.80 -9.82 11.11
C PHE A 8 -7.67 -8.93 11.67
N THR A 9 -6.78 -9.45 12.53
CA THR A 9 -5.63 -8.68 13.04
C THR A 9 -4.62 -8.34 11.94
N LYS A 10 -4.39 -9.25 10.98
CA LYS A 10 -3.60 -8.94 9.78
C LYS A 10 -4.28 -7.85 8.94
N GLY A 11 -5.61 -7.88 8.84
CA GLY A 11 -6.41 -6.83 8.21
C GLY A 11 -6.28 -5.48 8.93
N LEU A 12 -6.31 -5.46 10.27
CA LEU A 12 -6.07 -4.24 11.05
C LEU A 12 -4.71 -3.62 10.70
N ALA A 13 -3.65 -4.43 10.65
CA ALA A 13 -2.31 -3.97 10.28
C ALA A 13 -2.25 -3.44 8.82
N MET A 14 -2.94 -4.11 7.88
CA MET A 14 -3.07 -3.63 6.50
C MET A 14 -3.81 -2.29 6.41
N GLY A 15 -4.89 -2.13 7.17
CA GLY A 15 -5.67 -0.90 7.23
C GLY A 15 -4.85 0.26 7.82
N ALA A 16 -4.11 0.00 8.89
CA ALA A 16 -3.18 0.97 9.47
C ALA A 16 -2.16 1.46 8.43
N ALA A 17 -1.56 0.52 7.69
CA ALA A 17 -0.62 0.85 6.64
C ALA A 17 -1.25 1.70 5.52
N ASN A 18 -2.48 1.39 5.12
CA ASN A 18 -3.17 2.12 4.05
C ASN A 18 -3.55 3.58 4.42
N VAL A 19 -3.64 3.92 5.70
CA VAL A 19 -3.87 5.30 6.14
C VAL A 19 -2.61 6.15 5.97
N ILE A 20 -1.45 5.50 5.87
CA ILE A 20 -0.15 6.15 5.80
C ILE A 20 0.20 6.39 4.34
N PRO A 21 0.41 7.66 3.91
CA PRO A 21 0.86 7.93 2.56
C PRO A 21 2.19 7.24 2.26
N GLY A 22 2.30 6.57 1.12
CA GLY A 22 3.53 5.87 0.72
C GLY A 22 3.73 4.48 1.34
N VAL A 23 2.87 4.05 2.25
CA VAL A 23 2.84 2.66 2.75
C VAL A 23 1.65 1.95 2.13
N SER A 24 1.84 0.71 1.72
CA SER A 24 0.79 -0.11 1.10
C SER A 24 0.39 -1.26 2.00
N GLY A 25 -0.92 -1.51 2.12
CA GLY A 25 -1.43 -2.74 2.75
C GLY A 25 -0.88 -4.01 2.09
N GLY A 26 -0.50 -3.95 0.81
CA GLY A 26 0.20 -5.02 0.11
C GLY A 26 1.55 -5.38 0.74
N THR A 27 2.30 -4.39 1.25
CA THR A 27 3.54 -4.64 2.00
C THR A 27 3.25 -5.47 3.25
N ILE A 28 2.24 -5.08 4.02
CA ILE A 28 1.82 -5.82 5.23
C ILE A 28 1.32 -7.22 4.88
N ALA A 29 0.54 -7.35 3.81
CA ALA A 29 0.07 -8.66 3.33
C ALA A 29 1.24 -9.59 2.97
N LEU A 30 2.31 -9.05 2.36
CA LEU A 30 3.50 -9.81 1.99
C LEU A 30 4.28 -10.25 3.23
N ILE A 31 4.53 -9.35 4.19
CA ILE A 31 5.22 -9.63 5.45
C ILE A 31 4.44 -10.69 6.26
N THR A 32 3.13 -10.56 6.35
CA THR A 32 2.27 -11.46 7.14
C THR A 32 1.92 -12.77 6.40
N GLY A 33 2.48 -12.99 5.21
CA GLY A 33 2.32 -14.23 4.43
C GLY A 33 0.93 -14.46 3.81
N ILE A 34 0.05 -13.45 3.80
CA ILE A 34 -1.32 -13.59 3.22
C ILE A 34 -1.44 -13.01 1.81
N PHE A 35 -0.37 -12.45 1.26
CA PHE A 35 -0.37 -11.76 -0.04
C PHE A 35 -0.92 -12.64 -1.17
N GLN A 36 -0.35 -13.84 -1.35
CA GLN A 36 -0.79 -14.77 -2.40
C GLN A 36 -2.26 -15.19 -2.21
N ARG A 37 -2.68 -15.42 -0.97
CA ARG A 37 -4.06 -15.81 -0.67
C ARG A 37 -5.06 -14.69 -1.01
N ILE A 38 -4.70 -13.43 -0.75
CA ILE A 38 -5.51 -12.27 -1.16
C ILE A 38 -5.65 -12.22 -2.68
N ILE A 39 -4.53 -12.35 -3.42
CA ILE A 39 -4.53 -12.32 -4.88
C ILE A 39 -5.38 -13.44 -5.46
N ASP A 40 -5.21 -14.68 -4.97
CA ASP A 40 -5.97 -15.83 -5.45
C ASP A 40 -7.46 -15.70 -5.11
N SER A 41 -7.79 -15.12 -3.96
CA SER A 41 -9.18 -14.84 -3.58
C SER A 41 -9.81 -13.76 -4.46
N ILE A 42 -9.12 -12.67 -4.77
CA ILE A 42 -9.62 -11.64 -5.70
C ILE A 42 -9.82 -12.24 -7.09
N LYS A 43 -8.84 -13.01 -7.60
CA LYS A 43 -8.92 -13.71 -8.87
C LYS A 43 -10.11 -14.67 -8.95
N SER A 44 -10.53 -15.24 -7.83
CA SER A 44 -11.65 -16.20 -7.79
C SER A 44 -13.01 -15.56 -8.05
N PHE A 45 -13.16 -14.23 -7.98
CA PHE A 45 -14.37 -13.50 -8.38
C PHE A 45 -14.48 -13.43 -9.91
N ASN A 46 -14.68 -14.59 -10.52
CA ASN A 46 -14.80 -14.82 -11.95
C ASN A 46 -16.21 -15.30 -12.33
N ILE A 47 -16.42 -15.57 -13.61
CA ILE A 47 -17.72 -16.03 -14.14
C ILE A 47 -18.27 -17.25 -13.38
N SER A 48 -17.39 -18.18 -12.95
CA SER A 48 -17.78 -19.36 -12.17
C SER A 48 -18.33 -18.98 -10.80
N ALA A 49 -17.71 -18.00 -10.12
CA ALA A 49 -18.21 -17.48 -8.85
C ALA A 49 -19.59 -16.83 -9.02
N PHE A 50 -19.78 -16.00 -10.04
CA PHE A 50 -21.08 -15.40 -10.34
C PHE A 50 -22.14 -16.45 -10.66
N ARG A 51 -21.79 -17.50 -11.41
CA ARG A 51 -22.70 -18.62 -11.67
C ARG A 51 -23.13 -19.31 -10.38
N LEU A 52 -22.21 -19.58 -9.45
CA LEU A 52 -22.54 -20.17 -8.15
C LEU A 52 -23.49 -19.27 -7.34
N LEU A 53 -23.24 -17.95 -7.35
CA LEU A 53 -24.07 -16.97 -6.67
C LEU A 53 -25.51 -16.95 -7.25
N PHE A 54 -25.65 -16.84 -8.58
CA PHE A 54 -26.96 -16.76 -9.25
C PHE A 54 -27.73 -18.08 -9.27
N THR A 55 -27.04 -19.21 -9.07
CA THR A 55 -27.71 -20.54 -8.92
C THR A 55 -28.07 -20.85 -7.46
N GLY A 56 -27.94 -19.90 -6.53
CA GLY A 56 -28.30 -20.09 -5.12
C GLY A 56 -27.33 -20.95 -4.30
N LYS A 57 -26.19 -21.33 -4.86
CA LYS A 57 -25.17 -22.17 -4.21
C LYS A 57 -24.24 -21.37 -3.32
N PHE A 58 -24.78 -20.64 -2.36
CA PHE A 58 -24.05 -19.69 -1.51
C PHE A 58 -22.89 -20.32 -0.73
N LYS A 59 -23.03 -21.56 -0.24
CA LYS A 59 -21.96 -22.25 0.46
C LYS A 59 -20.78 -22.58 -0.45
N GLU A 60 -21.05 -23.01 -1.68
CA GLU A 60 -20.02 -23.30 -2.68
C GLU A 60 -19.34 -22.01 -3.12
N PHE A 61 -20.11 -20.94 -3.35
CA PHE A 61 -19.59 -19.59 -3.64
C PHE A 61 -18.64 -19.11 -2.55
N ALA A 62 -19.06 -19.15 -1.27
CA ALA A 62 -18.24 -18.71 -0.16
C ALA A 62 -16.92 -19.50 -0.02
N LYS A 63 -16.97 -20.81 -0.29
CA LYS A 63 -15.78 -21.67 -0.28
C LYS A 63 -14.88 -21.39 -1.50
N TYR A 64 -15.45 -21.20 -2.67
CA TYR A 64 -14.72 -20.96 -3.93
C TYR A 64 -13.96 -19.62 -3.92
N THR A 65 -14.59 -18.56 -3.34
CA THR A 65 -14.02 -17.22 -3.28
C THR A 65 -13.18 -16.97 -2.03
N ASP A 66 -13.07 -17.96 -1.13
CA ASP A 66 -12.47 -17.78 0.21
C ASP A 66 -13.08 -16.56 0.94
N LEU A 67 -14.42 -16.41 0.81
CA LEU A 67 -15.17 -15.21 1.19
C LEU A 67 -14.95 -14.80 2.64
N PHE A 68 -14.95 -15.75 3.56
CA PHE A 68 -14.76 -15.44 4.99
C PHE A 68 -13.36 -14.91 5.31
N PHE A 69 -12.34 -15.38 4.59
CA PHE A 69 -11.00 -14.83 4.68
C PHE A 69 -10.97 -13.38 4.22
N ILE A 70 -11.50 -13.11 3.02
CA ILE A 70 -11.57 -11.74 2.48
C ILE A 70 -12.34 -10.82 3.42
N ILE A 71 -13.54 -11.22 3.87
CA ILE A 71 -14.35 -10.42 4.80
C ILE A 71 -13.56 -10.13 6.09
N SER A 72 -12.88 -11.13 6.66
CA SER A 72 -12.12 -10.94 7.90
C SER A 72 -10.98 -9.92 7.71
N VAL A 73 -10.22 -10.01 6.61
CA VAL A 73 -9.12 -9.10 6.32
C VAL A 73 -9.63 -7.69 6.02
N PHE A 74 -10.62 -7.56 5.12
CA PHE A 74 -11.14 -6.24 4.75
C PHE A 74 -11.89 -5.57 5.89
N PHE A 75 -12.64 -6.32 6.69
CA PHE A 75 -13.29 -5.77 7.87
C PHE A 75 -12.26 -5.25 8.90
N GLY A 76 -11.18 -6.01 9.14
CA GLY A 76 -10.06 -5.53 9.95
C GLY A 76 -9.45 -4.24 9.40
N ALA A 77 -9.22 -4.18 8.08
CA ALA A 77 -8.67 -2.99 7.43
C ALA A 77 -9.60 -1.76 7.59
N ILE A 78 -10.90 -1.94 7.38
CA ILE A 78 -11.91 -0.88 7.55
C ILE A 78 -11.92 -0.38 9.01
N VAL A 79 -12.00 -1.27 9.98
CA VAL A 79 -11.96 -0.90 11.40
C VAL A 79 -10.71 -0.10 11.74
N SER A 80 -9.55 -0.53 11.23
CA SER A 80 -8.29 0.17 11.45
C SER A 80 -8.26 1.55 10.82
N ILE A 81 -8.72 1.68 9.57
CA ILE A 81 -8.79 2.96 8.87
C ILE A 81 -9.62 3.96 9.68
N PHE A 82 -10.83 3.59 10.11
CA PHE A 82 -11.70 4.50 10.85
C PHE A 82 -11.18 4.82 12.26
N SER A 83 -10.57 3.86 12.96
CA SER A 83 -10.05 4.08 14.31
C SER A 83 -8.74 4.87 14.32
N LEU A 84 -7.84 4.62 13.36
CA LEU A 84 -6.51 5.22 13.35
C LEU A 84 -6.43 6.52 12.54
N ALA A 85 -7.36 6.77 11.60
CA ALA A 85 -7.30 7.92 10.71
C ALA A 85 -7.19 9.25 11.47
N LYS A 86 -7.97 9.43 12.54
CA LYS A 86 -7.93 10.65 13.36
C LYS A 86 -6.59 10.79 14.11
N ILE A 87 -6.11 9.69 14.70
CA ILE A 87 -4.84 9.66 15.44
C ILE A 87 -3.69 9.98 14.50
N LEU A 88 -3.64 9.30 13.34
CA LEU A 88 -2.58 9.53 12.35
C LEU A 88 -2.67 10.93 11.74
N SER A 89 -3.87 11.46 11.47
CA SER A 89 -4.05 12.83 11.02
C SER A 89 -3.46 13.83 12.02
N PHE A 90 -3.76 13.67 13.32
CA PHE A 90 -3.20 14.50 14.38
C PHE A 90 -1.66 14.39 14.44
N LEU A 91 -1.13 13.17 14.38
CA LEU A 91 0.31 12.92 14.44
C LEU A 91 1.04 13.50 13.22
N PHE A 92 0.50 13.33 12.02
CA PHE A 92 1.08 13.92 10.81
C PHE A 92 1.02 15.44 10.79
N SER A 93 0.00 16.05 11.39
CA SER A 93 -0.13 17.52 11.46
C SER A 93 0.83 18.13 12.46
N ASN A 94 1.10 17.46 13.59
CA ASN A 94 1.89 18.03 14.67
C ASN A 94 3.34 17.48 14.74
N TYR A 95 3.57 16.25 14.28
CA TYR A 95 4.86 15.54 14.42
C TYR A 95 5.28 14.83 13.12
N PRO A 96 5.26 15.51 11.95
CA PRO A 96 5.46 14.84 10.66
C PRO A 96 6.80 14.10 10.56
N ILE A 97 7.90 14.72 10.96
CA ILE A 97 9.25 14.11 10.91
C ILE A 97 9.29 12.81 11.72
N HIS A 98 8.71 12.83 12.92
CA HIS A 98 8.70 11.69 13.84
C HIS A 98 7.92 10.51 13.26
N VAL A 99 6.75 10.79 12.66
CA VAL A 99 5.90 9.79 12.06
C VAL A 99 6.56 9.16 10.84
N TRP A 100 7.11 10.00 9.95
CA TRP A 100 7.83 9.52 8.77
C TRP A 100 9.06 8.69 9.15
N ALA A 101 9.83 9.10 10.15
CA ALA A 101 11.01 8.36 10.63
C ALA A 101 10.63 6.98 11.18
N TYR A 102 9.56 6.89 11.98
CA TYR A 102 9.06 5.61 12.48
C TYR A 102 8.67 4.66 11.34
N PHE A 103 7.91 5.15 10.35
CA PHE A 103 7.50 4.34 9.20
C PHE A 103 8.67 3.99 8.27
N PHE A 104 9.62 4.90 8.12
CA PHE A 104 10.85 4.59 7.38
C PHE A 104 11.57 3.38 7.98
N GLY A 105 11.74 3.36 9.30
CA GLY A 105 12.35 2.24 10.02
C GLY A 105 11.54 0.94 9.88
N LEU A 106 10.23 1.02 9.99
CA LEU A 106 9.31 -0.12 9.84
C LEU A 106 9.44 -0.73 8.43
N ILE A 107 9.42 0.09 7.38
CA ILE A 107 9.53 -0.39 6.00
C ILE A 107 10.95 -0.89 5.69
N LEU A 108 11.98 -0.26 6.25
CA LEU A 108 13.36 -0.75 6.11
C LEU A 108 13.54 -2.16 6.67
N ALA A 109 12.98 -2.45 7.86
CA ALA A 109 12.96 -3.80 8.40
C ALA A 109 12.16 -4.78 7.51
N SER A 110 11.06 -4.31 6.93
CA SER A 110 10.23 -5.11 6.02
C SER A 110 11.00 -5.58 4.78
N VAL A 111 11.88 -4.73 4.22
CA VAL A 111 12.79 -5.14 3.11
C VAL A 111 13.62 -6.34 3.50
N TYR A 112 14.20 -6.32 4.70
CA TYR A 112 15.02 -7.42 5.19
C TYR A 112 14.23 -8.73 5.38
N TYR A 113 13.08 -8.66 6.07
CA TYR A 113 12.29 -9.85 6.38
C TYR A 113 11.62 -10.44 5.13
N VAL A 114 11.08 -9.61 4.23
CA VAL A 114 10.56 -10.08 2.95
C VAL A 114 11.68 -10.65 2.08
N GLY A 115 12.86 -10.03 2.05
CA GLY A 115 14.04 -10.53 1.35
C GLY A 115 14.49 -11.91 1.84
N LYS A 116 14.31 -12.22 3.13
CA LYS A 116 14.59 -13.55 3.69
C LYS A 116 13.70 -14.66 3.14
N THR A 117 12.51 -14.34 2.65
CA THR A 117 11.59 -15.35 2.07
C THR A 117 12.00 -15.79 0.66
N ILE A 118 13.04 -15.17 0.08
CA ILE A 118 13.65 -15.56 -1.18
C ILE A 118 14.56 -16.75 -0.92
N ASN A 119 14.20 -17.93 -1.41
CA ASN A 119 14.91 -19.17 -1.16
C ASN A 119 16.36 -19.15 -1.67
N LYS A 120 16.60 -18.50 -2.81
CA LYS A 120 17.92 -18.42 -3.44
C LYS A 120 18.13 -17.07 -4.11
N TRP A 121 19.14 -16.35 -3.63
CA TRP A 121 19.63 -15.14 -4.29
C TRP A 121 20.53 -15.55 -5.45
N SER A 122 20.04 -15.39 -6.67
CA SER A 122 20.74 -15.63 -7.93
C SER A 122 20.93 -14.33 -8.66
N PHE A 123 21.72 -14.31 -9.72
CA PHE A 123 21.90 -13.14 -10.57
C PHE A 123 20.55 -12.61 -11.10
N SER A 124 19.62 -13.51 -11.45
CA SER A 124 18.27 -13.13 -11.88
C SER A 124 17.48 -12.44 -10.76
N THR A 125 17.44 -12.99 -9.54
CA THR A 125 16.69 -12.38 -8.43
C THR A 125 17.28 -11.03 -8.02
N ILE A 126 18.61 -10.89 -8.02
CA ILE A 126 19.27 -9.60 -7.79
C ILE A 126 18.87 -8.57 -8.88
N GLY A 127 18.86 -8.99 -10.15
CA GLY A 127 18.41 -8.13 -11.24
C GLY A 127 16.97 -7.65 -11.07
N PHE A 128 16.04 -8.53 -10.68
CA PHE A 128 14.64 -8.16 -10.40
C PHE A 128 14.51 -7.26 -9.17
N PHE A 129 15.33 -7.45 -8.14
CA PHE A 129 15.37 -6.57 -6.96
C PHE A 129 15.79 -5.15 -7.35
N ILE A 130 16.89 -5.03 -8.10
CA ILE A 130 17.37 -3.73 -8.59
C ILE A 130 16.33 -3.08 -9.50
N LEU A 131 15.72 -3.84 -10.40
CA LEU A 131 14.69 -3.35 -11.30
C LEU A 131 13.49 -2.80 -10.54
N GLY A 132 12.99 -3.54 -9.54
CA GLY A 132 11.88 -3.09 -8.69
C GLY A 132 12.23 -1.82 -7.93
N THR A 133 13.43 -1.75 -7.36
CA THR A 133 13.92 -0.55 -6.65
C THR A 133 13.99 0.65 -7.59
N ALA A 134 14.58 0.47 -8.78
CA ALA A 134 14.72 1.55 -9.76
C ALA A 134 13.36 2.06 -10.25
N ILE A 135 12.40 1.16 -10.53
CA ILE A 135 11.05 1.56 -10.95
C ILE A 135 10.34 2.35 -9.84
N ALA A 136 10.34 1.86 -8.59
CA ALA A 136 9.68 2.55 -7.48
C ALA A 136 10.32 3.93 -7.20
N MET A 137 11.64 4.02 -7.25
CA MET A 137 12.35 5.30 -7.13
C MET A 137 12.01 6.23 -8.31
N ALA A 138 12.05 5.75 -9.54
CA ALA A 138 11.73 6.57 -10.71
C ALA A 138 10.31 7.15 -10.60
N ILE A 139 9.33 6.32 -10.22
CA ILE A 139 7.95 6.76 -10.00
C ILE A 139 7.88 7.87 -8.92
N SER A 140 8.68 7.81 -7.87
CA SER A 140 8.67 8.81 -6.80
C SER A 140 9.22 10.19 -7.22
N PHE A 141 9.96 10.27 -8.33
CA PHE A 141 10.50 11.52 -8.89
C PHE A 141 9.69 12.08 -10.04
N LEU A 142 8.61 11.39 -10.47
CA LEU A 142 7.77 11.89 -11.54
C LEU A 142 6.96 13.11 -11.09
N ASN A 143 6.86 14.09 -11.99
CA ASN A 143 5.95 15.21 -11.78
C ASN A 143 4.51 14.80 -12.12
N PRO A 144 3.52 15.32 -11.38
CA PRO A 144 2.12 15.08 -11.69
C PRO A 144 1.76 15.52 -13.12
N ALA A 145 0.96 14.71 -13.80
CA ALA A 145 0.34 15.06 -15.06
C ALA A 145 -0.73 16.15 -14.87
N LYS A 146 -1.19 16.73 -15.95
CA LYS A 146 -2.34 17.65 -15.93
C LYS A 146 -3.62 16.86 -15.71
N GLU A 147 -4.58 17.46 -14.97
CA GLU A 147 -5.91 16.91 -14.77
C GLU A 147 -6.62 16.67 -16.12
N ASN A 148 -7.29 15.52 -16.23
CA ASN A 148 -8.04 15.14 -17.42
C ASN A 148 -9.31 14.36 -17.00
N ASP A 149 -10.46 14.89 -17.35
CA ASP A 149 -11.79 14.40 -16.99
C ASP A 149 -12.41 13.45 -18.03
N SER A 150 -11.68 13.13 -19.13
CA SER A 150 -12.22 12.22 -20.13
C SER A 150 -12.47 10.81 -19.52
N ALA A 151 -13.63 10.21 -19.84
CA ALA A 151 -14.04 8.92 -19.28
C ALA A 151 -13.01 7.79 -19.54
N ILE A 152 -12.33 7.81 -20.69
CA ILE A 152 -11.28 6.83 -21.01
C ILE A 152 -10.08 7.03 -20.10
N TYR A 153 -9.65 8.28 -19.87
CA TYR A 153 -8.52 8.57 -18.99
C TYR A 153 -8.86 8.20 -17.54
N LEU A 154 -10.05 8.53 -17.07
CA LEU A 154 -10.56 8.16 -15.74
C LEU A 154 -10.61 6.64 -15.55
N PHE A 155 -11.04 5.90 -16.58
CA PHE A 155 -11.02 4.44 -16.56
C PHE A 155 -9.60 3.89 -16.43
N ILE A 156 -8.64 4.45 -17.17
CA ILE A 156 -7.21 4.11 -17.08
C ILE A 156 -6.64 4.46 -15.70
N CYS A 157 -6.99 5.62 -15.15
CA CYS A 157 -6.63 6.03 -13.79
C CYS A 157 -7.10 4.98 -12.77
N GLY A 158 -8.34 4.50 -12.89
CA GLY A 158 -8.88 3.44 -12.06
C GLY A 158 -8.08 2.13 -12.15
N ILE A 159 -7.75 1.69 -13.38
CA ILE A 159 -6.93 0.50 -13.60
C ILE A 159 -5.58 0.63 -12.88
N ILE A 160 -4.82 1.68 -13.18
CA ILE A 160 -3.44 1.83 -12.68
C ILE A 160 -3.44 2.02 -11.16
N ALA A 161 -4.36 2.81 -10.62
CA ALA A 161 -4.49 3.00 -9.18
C ALA A 161 -4.80 1.69 -8.44
N ALA A 162 -5.74 0.89 -8.95
CA ALA A 162 -6.09 -0.39 -8.36
C ALA A 162 -4.94 -1.43 -8.45
N CYS A 163 -4.25 -1.50 -9.59
CA CYS A 163 -3.05 -2.34 -9.73
C CYS A 163 -1.95 -1.95 -8.73
N SER A 164 -1.73 -0.64 -8.54
CA SER A 164 -0.70 -0.15 -7.62
C SER A 164 -1.02 -0.46 -6.16
N MET A 165 -2.30 -0.53 -5.77
CA MET A 165 -2.71 -0.91 -4.41
C MET A 165 -2.35 -2.37 -4.06
N ILE A 166 -2.28 -3.25 -5.05
CA ILE A 166 -1.83 -4.65 -4.85
C ILE A 166 -0.31 -4.68 -4.67
N LEU A 167 0.43 -3.83 -5.39
CA LEU A 167 1.89 -3.83 -5.34
C LEU A 167 2.38 -3.25 -4.01
N PRO A 168 3.24 -3.98 -3.28
CA PRO A 168 3.88 -3.45 -2.09
C PRO A 168 4.72 -2.20 -2.41
N GLY A 169 4.67 -1.20 -1.54
CA GLY A 169 5.45 0.03 -1.69
C GLY A 169 4.85 1.08 -2.62
N LEU A 170 3.74 0.79 -3.30
CA LEU A 170 3.01 1.76 -4.12
C LEU A 170 1.61 1.99 -3.56
N SER A 171 1.14 3.24 -3.59
CA SER A 171 -0.18 3.64 -3.12
C SER A 171 -1.04 4.11 -4.29
N GLY A 172 -2.30 3.64 -4.36
CA GLY A 172 -3.24 4.06 -5.40
C GLY A 172 -3.51 5.56 -5.38
N SER A 173 -3.57 6.18 -4.20
CA SER A 173 -3.72 7.63 -4.07
C SER A 173 -2.51 8.39 -4.62
N PHE A 174 -1.30 7.90 -4.37
CA PHE A 174 -0.09 8.50 -4.92
C PHE A 174 -0.06 8.39 -6.47
N ILE A 175 -0.47 7.26 -7.01
CA ILE A 175 -0.61 7.10 -8.46
C ILE A 175 -1.66 8.06 -9.04
N LEU A 176 -2.80 8.25 -8.37
CA LEU A 176 -3.79 9.26 -8.80
C LEU A 176 -3.23 10.69 -8.78
N ILE A 177 -2.37 11.03 -7.80
CA ILE A 177 -1.65 12.31 -7.79
C ILE A 177 -0.76 12.43 -9.02
N LEU A 178 0.04 11.40 -9.33
CA LEU A 178 0.93 11.40 -10.50
C LEU A 178 0.16 11.51 -11.83
N LEU A 179 -1.02 10.88 -11.89
CA LEU A 179 -1.92 10.99 -13.04
C LEU A 179 -2.71 12.31 -13.07
N GLY A 180 -2.47 13.23 -12.12
CA GLY A 180 -3.10 14.55 -12.05
C GLY A 180 -4.56 14.55 -11.58
N ASN A 181 -5.14 13.39 -11.30
CA ASN A 181 -6.59 13.25 -11.07
C ASN A 181 -6.99 12.96 -9.62
N TYR A 182 -6.06 13.03 -8.67
CA TYR A 182 -6.37 12.75 -7.26
C TYR A 182 -7.46 13.67 -6.71
N ARG A 183 -7.34 14.98 -6.95
CA ARG A 183 -8.31 15.96 -6.46
C ARG A 183 -9.68 15.75 -7.09
N LEU A 184 -9.72 15.65 -8.42
CA LEU A 184 -10.96 15.41 -9.17
C LEU A 184 -11.68 14.15 -8.66
N VAL A 185 -10.97 13.00 -8.55
CA VAL A 185 -11.57 11.71 -8.22
C VAL A 185 -11.88 11.58 -6.73
N MET A 186 -10.90 11.87 -5.85
CA MET A 186 -10.99 11.53 -4.42
C MET A 186 -11.60 12.64 -3.56
N ILE A 187 -11.66 13.86 -4.05
CA ILE A 187 -12.18 15.01 -3.31
C ILE A 187 -13.46 15.52 -3.97
N ASP A 188 -13.35 16.09 -5.15
CA ASP A 188 -14.43 16.83 -5.77
C ASP A 188 -15.59 15.90 -6.15
N SER A 189 -15.30 14.78 -6.83
CA SER A 189 -16.34 13.85 -7.29
C SER A 189 -16.97 13.04 -6.16
N VAL A 190 -16.20 12.66 -5.14
CA VAL A 190 -16.76 11.96 -3.95
C VAL A 190 -17.63 12.89 -3.14
N THR A 191 -17.26 14.17 -3.00
CA THR A 191 -18.03 15.16 -2.23
C THR A 191 -19.34 15.53 -2.94
N ASN A 192 -19.30 15.67 -4.27
CA ASN A 192 -20.44 16.08 -5.09
C ASN A 192 -21.23 14.90 -5.66
N PHE A 193 -20.83 13.65 -5.38
CA PHE A 193 -21.41 12.43 -5.98
C PHE A 193 -21.43 12.47 -7.52
N ASP A 194 -20.34 12.97 -8.13
CA ASP A 194 -20.22 13.06 -9.58
C ASP A 194 -20.01 11.67 -10.20
N MET A 195 -21.12 11.04 -10.60
CA MET A 195 -21.10 9.70 -11.17
C MET A 195 -20.46 9.65 -12.56
N LEU A 196 -20.36 10.75 -13.29
CA LEU A 196 -19.68 10.77 -14.59
C LEU A 196 -18.17 10.56 -14.44
N VAL A 197 -17.60 11.00 -13.34
CA VAL A 197 -16.19 10.76 -12.97
C VAL A 197 -16.02 9.44 -12.21
N LEU A 198 -16.91 9.19 -11.22
CA LEU A 198 -16.73 8.02 -10.33
C LEU A 198 -16.95 6.69 -11.05
N LEU A 199 -17.94 6.57 -11.95
CA LEU A 199 -18.22 5.29 -12.61
C LEU A 199 -17.07 4.80 -13.48
N PRO A 200 -16.47 5.58 -14.38
CA PRO A 200 -15.30 5.14 -15.14
C PRO A 200 -14.14 4.67 -14.24
N VAL A 201 -13.86 5.42 -13.16
CA VAL A 201 -12.79 5.04 -12.21
C VAL A 201 -13.11 3.73 -11.49
N VAL A 202 -14.32 3.55 -11.00
CA VAL A 202 -14.74 2.32 -10.29
C VAL A 202 -14.71 1.11 -11.22
N PHE A 203 -15.23 1.23 -12.45
CA PHE A 203 -15.17 0.16 -13.44
C PHE A 203 -13.73 -0.15 -13.84
N GLY A 204 -12.90 0.89 -14.04
CA GLY A 204 -11.47 0.72 -14.30
C GLY A 204 -10.75 0.02 -13.16
N ALA A 205 -11.02 0.42 -11.92
CA ALA A 205 -10.44 -0.20 -10.72
C ALA A 205 -10.85 -1.68 -10.60
N GLY A 206 -12.13 -2.00 -10.80
CA GLY A 206 -12.60 -3.39 -10.77
C GLY A 206 -11.95 -4.25 -11.85
N PHE A 207 -11.90 -3.75 -13.08
CA PHE A 207 -11.22 -4.43 -14.19
C PHE A 207 -9.72 -4.61 -13.92
N GLY A 208 -9.04 -3.53 -13.51
CA GLY A 208 -7.61 -3.55 -13.19
C GLY A 208 -7.29 -4.53 -12.06
N LEU A 209 -8.07 -4.51 -10.98
CA LEU A 209 -7.90 -5.40 -9.85
C LEU A 209 -7.98 -6.87 -10.27
N LEU A 210 -9.01 -7.24 -11.05
CA LEU A 210 -9.21 -8.59 -11.53
C LEU A 210 -8.11 -9.01 -12.52
N ALA A 211 -7.90 -8.24 -13.59
CA ALA A 211 -6.93 -8.57 -14.62
C ALA A 211 -5.51 -8.69 -14.03
N PHE A 212 -5.12 -7.73 -13.19
CA PHE A 212 -3.81 -7.75 -12.56
C PHE A 212 -3.64 -8.87 -11.54
N SER A 213 -4.70 -9.25 -10.81
CA SER A 213 -4.64 -10.40 -9.90
C SER A 213 -4.41 -11.72 -10.64
N TYR A 214 -5.00 -11.90 -11.84
CA TYR A 214 -4.71 -13.05 -12.69
C TYR A 214 -3.25 -13.09 -13.13
N LEU A 215 -2.74 -11.97 -13.64
CA LEU A 215 -1.35 -11.82 -14.08
C LEU A 215 -0.38 -12.08 -12.93
N LEU A 216 -0.60 -11.42 -11.80
CA LEU A 216 0.28 -11.50 -10.64
C LEU A 216 0.27 -12.90 -10.01
N SER A 217 -0.92 -13.53 -9.89
CA SER A 217 -1.04 -14.91 -9.43
C SER A 217 -0.26 -15.88 -10.32
N TRP A 218 -0.36 -15.72 -11.65
CA TRP A 218 0.38 -16.56 -12.60
C TRP A 218 1.89 -16.37 -12.47
N ILE A 219 2.36 -15.13 -12.45
CA ILE A 219 3.79 -14.79 -12.31
C ILE A 219 4.33 -15.31 -10.97
N TYR A 220 3.59 -15.08 -9.87
CA TYR A 220 4.00 -15.51 -8.54
C TYR A 220 4.14 -17.04 -8.44
N LYS A 221 3.20 -17.80 -9.03
CA LYS A 221 3.26 -19.26 -9.02
C LYS A 221 4.41 -19.82 -9.88
N LYS A 222 4.71 -19.18 -11.02
CA LYS A 222 5.73 -19.63 -11.96
C LYS A 222 7.15 -19.14 -11.60
N PHE A 223 7.26 -17.91 -11.08
CA PHE A 223 8.53 -17.22 -10.82
C PHE A 223 8.56 -16.63 -9.41
N ARG A 224 8.27 -17.46 -8.40
CA ARG A 224 8.08 -17.00 -7.02
C ARG A 224 9.22 -16.13 -6.50
N ASN A 225 10.47 -16.61 -6.62
CA ASN A 225 11.65 -15.89 -6.09
C ASN A 225 11.88 -14.56 -6.80
N GLN A 226 11.73 -14.51 -8.13
CA GLN A 226 11.87 -13.29 -8.92
C GLN A 226 10.77 -12.28 -8.57
N THR A 227 9.53 -12.76 -8.42
CA THR A 227 8.40 -11.92 -8.04
C THR A 227 8.60 -11.31 -6.65
N ILE A 228 8.94 -12.13 -5.65
CA ILE A 228 9.21 -11.62 -4.29
C ILE A 228 10.39 -10.63 -4.32
N SER A 229 11.42 -10.93 -5.10
CA SER A 229 12.58 -10.06 -5.24
C SER A 229 12.22 -8.70 -5.84
N LEU A 230 11.43 -8.69 -6.92
CA LEU A 230 10.89 -7.48 -7.54
C LEU A 230 10.04 -6.66 -6.54
N LEU A 231 9.11 -7.33 -5.84
CA LEU A 231 8.26 -6.69 -4.83
C LEU A 231 9.07 -6.15 -3.64
N THR A 232 10.10 -6.87 -3.19
CA THR A 232 11.03 -6.38 -2.17
C THR A 232 11.78 -5.14 -2.65
N GLY A 233 12.16 -5.11 -3.94
CA GLY A 233 12.72 -3.93 -4.57
C GLY A 233 11.75 -2.75 -4.58
N PHE A 234 10.46 -2.96 -4.87
CA PHE A 234 9.45 -1.91 -4.76
C PHE A 234 9.35 -1.36 -3.32
N ILE A 235 9.40 -2.23 -2.31
CA ILE A 235 9.39 -1.81 -0.91
C ILE A 235 10.63 -0.95 -0.60
N LEU A 236 11.82 -1.35 -1.06
CA LEU A 236 13.04 -0.56 -0.88
C LEU A 236 12.95 0.80 -1.58
N GLY A 237 12.50 0.84 -2.83
CA GLY A 237 12.37 2.08 -3.60
C GLY A 237 11.36 3.05 -3.01
N SER A 238 10.29 2.54 -2.35
CA SER A 238 9.29 3.37 -1.68
C SER A 238 9.83 4.14 -0.46
N LEU A 239 11.00 3.77 0.09
CA LEU A 239 11.65 4.52 1.16
C LEU A 239 11.92 5.98 0.78
N SER A 240 12.11 6.27 -0.49
CA SER A 240 12.24 7.65 -0.98
C SER A 240 11.00 8.50 -0.66
N ILE A 241 9.81 7.89 -0.72
CA ILE A 241 8.54 8.57 -0.38
C ILE A 241 8.39 8.73 1.14
N LEU A 242 9.01 7.87 1.94
CA LEU A 242 8.92 7.89 3.40
C LEU A 242 10.02 8.73 4.08
N TRP A 243 10.87 9.38 3.28
CA TRP A 243 11.94 10.22 3.82
C TRP A 243 11.40 11.27 4.79
N PRO A 244 11.95 11.39 6.01
CA PRO A 244 11.36 12.23 7.06
C PRO A 244 11.45 13.74 6.78
N TRP A 245 12.51 14.20 6.14
CA TRP A 245 12.76 15.61 5.92
C TRP A 245 12.33 16.02 4.53
N LYS A 246 11.19 16.73 4.47
CA LYS A 246 10.55 17.13 3.22
C LYS A 246 10.25 18.62 3.20
N ASN A 247 10.50 19.25 2.07
CA ASN A 247 10.01 20.58 1.75
C ASN A 247 8.70 20.49 0.99
N VAL A 248 7.68 21.22 1.41
CA VAL A 248 6.38 21.27 0.73
C VAL A 248 6.46 22.30 -0.38
N ILE A 249 6.43 21.84 -1.64
CA ILE A 249 6.47 22.70 -2.82
C ILE A 249 5.10 23.25 -3.18
N SER A 250 4.05 22.42 -3.07
CA SER A 250 2.68 22.83 -3.31
C SER A 250 1.70 22.13 -2.37
N THR A 251 0.58 22.79 -2.10
CA THR A 251 -0.50 22.31 -1.25
C THR A 251 -1.82 22.27 -2.03
N TYR A 252 -2.76 21.46 -1.56
CA TYR A 252 -4.16 21.53 -1.95
C TYR A 252 -5.03 21.71 -0.71
N ILE A 253 -6.22 22.26 -0.90
CA ILE A 253 -7.19 22.42 0.18
C ILE A 253 -8.12 21.19 0.16
N ASP A 254 -8.19 20.48 1.29
CA ASP A 254 -9.10 19.35 1.43
C ASP A 254 -10.57 19.81 1.62
N LYS A 255 -11.51 18.85 1.67
CA LYS A 255 -12.96 19.15 1.86
C LYS A 255 -13.29 19.83 3.20
N HIS A 256 -12.36 19.86 4.14
CA HIS A 256 -12.51 20.54 5.44
C HIS A 256 -11.85 21.92 5.46
N GLY A 257 -11.37 22.42 4.32
CA GLY A 257 -10.65 23.69 4.24
C GLY A 257 -9.21 23.66 4.74
N ILE A 258 -8.63 22.48 4.97
CA ILE A 258 -7.28 22.33 5.50
C ILE A 258 -6.30 22.17 4.33
N ALA A 259 -5.24 23.01 4.34
CA ALA A 259 -4.15 22.89 3.38
C ALA A 259 -3.34 21.60 3.65
N LYS A 260 -3.24 20.73 2.66
CA LYS A 260 -2.45 19.49 2.72
C LYS A 260 -1.37 19.50 1.65
N PRO A 261 -0.20 18.89 1.93
CA PRO A 261 0.87 18.78 0.94
C PRO A 261 0.40 18.00 -0.30
N LEU A 262 0.62 18.56 -1.49
CA LEU A 262 0.40 17.90 -2.77
C LEU A 262 1.72 17.40 -3.36
N ILE A 263 2.71 18.30 -3.46
CA ILE A 263 4.05 17.98 -3.96
C ILE A 263 5.05 18.28 -2.85
N GLN A 264 5.90 17.30 -2.57
CA GLN A 264 6.96 17.39 -1.57
C GLN A 264 8.29 17.00 -2.18
N GLN A 265 9.36 17.66 -1.75
CA GLN A 265 10.74 17.37 -2.15
C GLN A 265 11.53 16.90 -0.93
N ASN A 266 12.26 15.81 -1.07
CA ASN A 266 13.17 15.33 -0.04
C ASN A 266 14.38 16.25 0.06
N ILE A 267 14.72 16.64 1.28
CA ILE A 267 15.89 17.47 1.59
C ILE A 267 16.75 16.78 2.64
N LEU A 268 18.01 17.16 2.71
CA LEU A 268 18.92 16.63 3.74
C LEU A 268 18.60 17.22 5.11
N PRO A 269 18.76 16.45 6.20
CA PRO A 269 18.49 16.93 7.56
C PRO A 269 19.26 18.21 7.91
N ASN A 270 20.51 18.33 7.45
CA ASN A 270 21.37 19.49 7.70
C ASN A 270 20.84 20.79 7.06
N ASN A 271 20.16 20.68 5.92
CA ASN A 271 19.60 21.82 5.19
C ASN A 271 18.13 22.07 5.55
N TYR A 272 17.55 21.24 6.44
CA TYR A 272 16.14 21.31 6.76
C TYR A 272 15.76 22.62 7.44
N PHE A 273 16.56 23.07 8.41
CA PHE A 273 16.36 24.34 9.12
C PHE A 273 16.42 25.53 8.17
N ASP A 274 17.45 25.59 7.32
CA ASP A 274 17.65 26.71 6.39
C ASP A 274 16.51 26.85 5.36
N ILE A 275 15.89 25.74 4.97
CA ILE A 275 14.83 25.73 3.95
C ILE A 275 13.43 25.94 4.57
N THR A 276 13.17 25.36 5.75
CA THR A 276 11.82 25.31 6.33
C THR A 276 11.63 26.16 7.58
N ASN A 277 12.70 26.71 8.16
CA ASN A 277 12.74 27.37 9.48
C ASN A 277 12.21 26.49 10.62
N ASN A 278 12.21 25.16 10.46
CA ASN A 278 11.79 24.23 11.50
C ASN A 278 12.95 23.36 11.98
N ASP A 279 12.90 22.95 13.26
CA ASP A 279 13.90 22.03 13.81
C ASP A 279 13.85 20.67 13.09
N PRO A 280 14.98 20.14 12.61
CA PRO A 280 15.03 18.82 11.97
C PRO A 280 14.82 17.65 12.92
N HIS A 281 14.83 17.82 14.23
CA HIS A 281 14.65 16.79 15.26
C HIS A 281 15.43 15.49 14.98
N ILE A 282 16.69 15.59 14.54
CA ILE A 282 17.48 14.46 14.02
C ILE A 282 17.58 13.31 15.03
N ILE A 283 17.88 13.61 16.30
CA ILE A 283 18.05 12.59 17.34
C ILE A 283 16.73 11.82 17.55
N ALA A 284 15.61 12.53 17.68
CA ALA A 284 14.30 11.92 17.85
C ALA A 284 13.90 11.09 16.62
N ALA A 285 14.19 11.59 15.41
CA ALA A 285 13.94 10.87 14.17
C ALA A 285 14.72 9.55 14.10
N VAL A 286 16.02 9.56 14.45
CA VAL A 286 16.85 8.34 14.47
C VAL A 286 16.34 7.33 15.51
N ILE A 287 15.97 7.79 16.70
CA ILE A 287 15.40 6.91 17.74
C ILE A 287 14.10 6.26 17.23
N LEU A 288 13.19 7.04 16.63
CA LEU A 288 11.93 6.52 16.11
C LEU A 288 12.12 5.60 14.91
N LEU A 289 13.11 5.84 14.06
CA LEU A 289 13.49 4.91 13.00
C LEU A 289 13.90 3.55 13.58
N ILE A 290 14.74 3.56 14.62
CA ILE A 290 15.16 2.33 15.31
C ILE A 290 13.95 1.64 15.95
N VAL A 291 13.06 2.37 16.60
CA VAL A 291 11.84 1.82 17.20
C VAL A 291 10.94 1.21 16.13
N GLY A 292 10.74 1.88 15.00
CA GLY A 292 10.00 1.34 13.86
C GLY A 292 10.61 0.04 13.32
N PHE A 293 11.93 0.01 13.16
CA PHE A 293 12.65 -1.19 12.75
C PHE A 293 12.43 -2.34 13.75
N LEU A 294 12.61 -2.08 15.04
CA LEU A 294 12.44 -3.09 16.09
C LEU A 294 10.99 -3.58 16.19
N THR A 295 10.00 -2.76 15.85
CA THR A 295 8.59 -3.18 15.83
C THR A 295 8.38 -4.38 14.91
N ILE A 296 8.94 -4.35 13.68
CA ILE A 296 8.85 -5.48 12.76
C ILE A 296 9.64 -6.69 13.26
N VAL A 297 10.81 -6.47 13.85
CA VAL A 297 11.61 -7.58 14.44
C VAL A 297 10.80 -8.32 15.50
N VAL A 298 10.09 -7.59 16.35
CA VAL A 298 9.24 -8.17 17.40
C VAL A 298 8.05 -8.92 16.79
N ILE A 299 7.35 -8.31 15.83
CA ILE A 299 6.20 -8.94 15.15
C ILE A 299 6.63 -10.26 14.50
N GLU A 300 7.75 -10.28 13.78
CA GLU A 300 8.26 -11.47 13.11
C GLU A 300 8.66 -12.58 14.10
N LYS A 301 9.30 -12.25 15.19
CA LYS A 301 9.62 -13.23 16.23
C LYS A 301 8.36 -13.89 16.80
N PHE A 302 7.32 -13.10 17.08
CA PHE A 302 6.04 -13.65 17.56
C PHE A 302 5.34 -14.51 16.49
N ALA A 303 5.43 -14.15 15.21
CA ALA A 303 4.86 -14.94 14.13
C ALA A 303 5.55 -16.31 14.01
N GLN A 304 6.89 -16.37 14.07
CA GLN A 304 7.67 -17.61 14.01
C GLN A 304 7.37 -18.53 15.20
N THR A 305 7.28 -17.98 16.40
CA THR A 305 6.96 -18.78 17.62
C THR A 305 5.58 -19.44 17.54
N GLN A 306 4.61 -18.82 16.82
CA GLN A 306 3.29 -19.42 16.62
C GLN A 306 3.29 -20.54 15.58
N GLU A 307 4.14 -20.48 14.56
CA GLU A 307 4.30 -21.56 13.59
C GLU A 307 4.97 -22.79 14.21
N ASP A 308 6.00 -22.58 15.04
CA ASP A 308 6.72 -23.67 15.74
C ASP A 308 5.85 -24.38 16.79
N THR A 309 4.83 -23.71 17.33
CA THR A 309 3.86 -24.32 18.30
C THR A 309 2.70 -25.06 17.63
N GLN A 310 2.56 -24.97 16.29
CA GLN A 310 1.50 -25.63 15.53
C GLN A 310 1.98 -26.84 14.72
N ASN A 311 3.29 -27.05 14.63
CA ASN A 311 3.94 -28.24 14.08
C ASN A 311 4.38 -29.21 15.20
#